data_39b1778df160f96c788057cd9ef3004d
#
_entry.id   39b1778df160f96c788057cd9ef3004d
#
_cell.length_a   1.000
_cell.length_b   1.000
_cell.length_c   1.000
_cell.angle_alpha   90.00
_cell.angle_beta   90.00
_cell.angle_gamma   90.00
#
_symmetry.space_group_name_H-M   'P 1'
#
loop_
_entity.id
_entity.type
_entity.pdbx_description
1 polymer ?
#
loop_
_entity_poly.entity_id
_entity_poly.type
_entity_poly.pdbx_seq_one_letter_code
_entity_poly.pdbx_strand_id
1 'polypeptide(L)'
;MEIAFCRIDDRLIHGQVATVWTKVTGCNRIMCCNDDVAQDTLRKKLLLQVAPPGIKAYVIPVEKAVAAYKNPKYAPFKTLFLFTNPRDVVRAVKGGI
;
A
#
# COMPACT_ATOMS: atom_id res chain seq x y z
N MET A 1 -3.59 3.28 -12.31
CA MET A 1 -3.77 2.55 -11.04
C MET A 1 -5.14 2.83 -10.48
N GLU A 2 -5.89 1.81 -10.17
CA GLU A 2 -7.19 1.93 -9.51
C GLU A 2 -7.02 1.74 -8.00
N ILE A 3 -7.61 2.63 -7.20
CA ILE A 3 -7.63 2.47 -5.75
C ILE A 3 -8.85 1.62 -5.38
N ALA A 4 -8.62 0.36 -5.02
CA ALA A 4 -9.70 -0.53 -4.59
C ALA A 4 -10.15 -0.21 -3.18
N PHE A 5 -9.21 0.17 -2.32
CA PHE A 5 -9.47 0.48 -0.92
C PHE A 5 -8.28 1.26 -0.34
N CYS A 6 -8.56 2.12 0.63
CA CYS A 6 -7.53 2.86 1.37
C CYS A 6 -7.83 2.73 2.86
N ARG A 7 -6.82 2.35 3.65
CA ARG A 7 -6.98 2.11 5.08
C ARG A 7 -5.81 2.69 5.87
N ILE A 8 -6.10 3.16 7.07
CA ILE A 8 -5.08 3.57 8.03
C ILE A 8 -4.97 2.47 9.08
N ASP A 9 -3.78 1.85 9.17
CA ASP A 9 -3.49 0.81 10.16
C ASP A 9 -1.99 0.86 10.48
N ASP A 10 -1.66 1.10 11.74
CA ASP A 10 -0.26 1.22 12.19
C ASP A 10 0.54 -0.06 12.04
N ARG A 11 -0.12 -1.20 11.89
CA ARG A 11 0.51 -2.50 11.64
C ARG A 11 0.74 -2.78 10.16
N LEU A 12 0.14 -1.98 9.27
CA LEU A 12 0.19 -2.16 7.82
C LEU A 12 -0.34 -3.56 7.41
N ILE A 13 0.47 -4.34 6.65
CA ILE A 13 0.06 -5.70 6.26
C ILE A 13 0.18 -6.61 7.47
N HIS A 14 -0.92 -7.25 7.87
CA HIS A 14 -0.88 -8.22 8.97
C HIS A 14 -1.90 -9.34 8.76
N GLY A 15 -1.39 -10.56 8.68
CA GLY A 15 -2.12 -11.80 8.79
C GLY A 15 -3.39 -11.93 7.95
N GLN A 16 -4.39 -12.54 8.57
CA GLN A 16 -5.66 -12.83 7.92
C GLN A 16 -6.46 -11.61 7.51
N VAL A 17 -6.25 -10.47 8.17
CA VAL A 17 -6.95 -9.23 7.82
C VAL A 17 -6.59 -8.79 6.40
N ALA A 18 -5.31 -8.84 6.05
CA ALA A 18 -4.86 -8.51 4.69
C ALA A 18 -5.49 -9.46 3.67
N THR A 19 -5.55 -10.77 3.96
CA THR A 19 -6.16 -11.77 3.09
C THR A 19 -7.65 -11.48 2.87
N VAL A 20 -8.37 -11.18 3.93
CA VAL A 20 -9.81 -10.85 3.84
C VAL A 20 -10.02 -9.59 3.00
N TRP A 21 -9.27 -8.52 3.27
CA TRP A 21 -9.43 -7.28 2.54
C TRP A 21 -9.10 -7.41 1.05
N THR A 22 -8.07 -8.18 0.70
CA THR A 22 -7.74 -8.40 -0.72
C THR A 22 -8.83 -9.16 -1.45
N LYS A 23 -9.47 -10.14 -0.79
CA LYS A 23 -10.60 -10.88 -1.38
C LYS A 23 -11.83 -10.00 -1.54
N VAL A 24 -12.18 -9.24 -0.52
CA VAL A 24 -13.40 -8.39 -0.53
C VAL A 24 -13.27 -7.27 -1.57
N THR A 25 -12.11 -6.65 -1.66
CA THR A 25 -11.88 -5.52 -2.59
C THR A 25 -11.48 -5.97 -3.98
N GLY A 26 -11.07 -7.22 -4.15
CA GLY A 26 -10.60 -7.74 -5.45
C GLY A 26 -9.28 -7.13 -5.91
N CYS A 27 -8.50 -6.54 -5.01
CA CYS A 27 -7.22 -5.94 -5.39
C CYS A 27 -6.16 -7.00 -5.71
N ASN A 28 -5.21 -6.63 -6.57
CA ASN A 28 -4.08 -7.50 -6.93
C ASN A 28 -2.73 -6.94 -6.46
N ARG A 29 -2.73 -5.77 -5.83
CA ARG A 29 -1.53 -5.12 -5.28
C ARG A 29 -1.84 -4.50 -3.93
N ILE A 30 -0.86 -4.55 -3.03
CA ILE A 30 -0.92 -3.83 -1.75
C ILE A 30 0.24 -2.84 -1.73
N MET A 31 -0.04 -1.59 -1.39
CA MET A 31 0.96 -0.55 -1.32
C MET A 31 0.98 0.06 0.08
N CYS A 32 2.04 -0.22 0.82
CA CYS A 32 2.27 0.33 2.15
C CYS A 32 3.02 1.65 2.02
N CYS A 33 2.39 2.75 2.38
CA CYS A 33 2.92 4.10 2.19
C CYS A 33 3.39 4.66 3.53
N ASN A 34 4.69 4.61 3.77
CA ASN A 34 5.31 5.19 4.96
C ASN A 34 6.80 5.39 4.72
N ASP A 35 7.26 6.63 4.91
CA ASP A 35 8.65 6.99 4.65
C ASP A 35 9.63 6.23 5.56
N ASP A 36 9.30 6.13 6.85
CA ASP A 36 10.17 5.49 7.83
C ASP A 36 10.27 3.99 7.62
N VAL A 37 9.13 3.34 7.40
CA VAL A 37 9.07 1.89 7.15
C VAL A 37 9.78 1.53 5.85
N ALA A 38 9.68 2.38 4.84
CA ALA A 38 10.37 2.16 3.56
C ALA A 38 11.90 2.15 3.71
N GLN A 39 12.43 2.83 4.72
CA GLN A 39 13.86 2.88 5.04
C GLN A 39 14.28 1.81 6.04
N ASP A 40 13.33 1.19 6.74
CA ASP A 40 13.59 0.12 7.69
C ASP A 40 13.63 -1.23 6.96
N THR A 41 14.83 -1.67 6.61
CA THR A 41 15.05 -2.87 5.81
C THR A 41 14.43 -4.12 6.44
N LEU A 42 14.56 -4.29 7.75
CA LEU A 42 14.01 -5.46 8.45
C LEU A 42 12.48 -5.45 8.42
N ARG A 43 11.87 -4.35 8.80
CA ARG A 43 10.41 -4.22 8.83
C ARG A 43 9.81 -4.36 7.43
N LYS A 44 10.46 -3.77 6.43
CA LYS A 44 10.06 -3.91 5.03
C LYS A 44 10.04 -5.37 4.59
N LYS A 45 11.10 -6.13 4.91
CA LYS A 45 11.15 -7.58 4.60
C LYS A 45 10.03 -8.35 5.27
N LEU A 46 9.78 -8.09 6.54
CA LEU A 46 8.72 -8.78 7.29
C LEU A 46 7.34 -8.49 6.68
N LEU A 47 7.08 -7.26 6.31
CA LEU A 47 5.81 -6.88 5.69
C LEU A 47 5.63 -7.55 4.32
N LEU A 48 6.66 -7.61 3.51
CA LEU A 48 6.61 -8.26 2.20
C LEU A 48 6.33 -9.76 2.30
N GLN A 49 6.80 -10.41 3.40
CA GLN A 49 6.59 -11.84 3.62
C GLN A 49 5.15 -12.20 4.00
N VAL A 50 4.41 -11.26 4.61
CA VAL A 50 3.04 -11.54 5.05
C VAL A 50 1.98 -11.21 3.99
N ALA A 51 2.39 -10.78 2.82
CA ALA A 51 1.47 -10.53 1.73
C ALA A 51 0.75 -11.83 1.32
N PRO A 52 -0.57 -11.78 1.04
CA PRO A 52 -1.30 -12.97 0.61
C PRO A 52 -0.74 -13.56 -0.68
N PRO A 53 -0.85 -14.89 -0.89
CA PRO A 53 -0.41 -15.52 -2.14
C PRO A 53 -1.07 -14.88 -3.37
N GLY A 54 -0.28 -14.65 -4.41
CA GLY A 54 -0.76 -14.03 -5.65
C GLY A 54 -0.90 -12.52 -5.61
N ILE A 55 -0.66 -11.89 -4.45
CA ILE A 55 -0.72 -10.43 -4.27
C ILE A 55 0.69 -9.90 -4.13
N LYS A 56 1.07 -8.94 -4.98
CA LYS A 56 2.33 -8.24 -4.84
C LYS A 56 2.19 -7.08 -3.86
N ALA A 57 3.09 -7.03 -2.87
CA ALA A 57 3.14 -5.95 -1.89
C ALA A 57 4.34 -5.03 -2.16
N TYR A 58 4.15 -3.76 -1.88
CA TYR A 58 5.19 -2.74 -1.98
C TYR A 58 5.22 -1.94 -0.69
N VAL A 59 6.42 -1.62 -0.22
CA VAL A 59 6.63 -0.73 0.92
C VAL A 59 7.47 0.45 0.43
N ILE A 60 6.84 1.60 0.29
CA ILE A 60 7.45 2.76 -0.38
C ILE A 60 7.14 4.05 0.36
N PRO A 61 7.97 5.10 0.18
CA PRO A 61 7.64 6.44 0.67
C PRO A 61 6.35 6.97 0.03
N VAL A 62 5.67 7.86 0.74
CA VAL A 62 4.42 8.47 0.25
C VAL A 62 4.62 9.14 -1.10
N GLU A 63 5.74 9.82 -1.32
CA GLU A 63 6.06 10.47 -2.59
C GLU A 63 6.12 9.49 -3.76
N LYS A 64 6.70 8.32 -3.56
CA LYS A 64 6.76 7.28 -4.58
C LYS A 64 5.38 6.70 -4.87
N ALA A 65 4.53 6.58 -3.85
CA ALA A 65 3.15 6.14 -4.04
C ALA A 65 2.38 7.12 -4.91
N VAL A 66 2.53 8.42 -4.67
CA VAL A 66 1.92 9.47 -5.49
C VAL A 66 2.40 9.39 -6.94
N ALA A 67 3.70 9.25 -7.14
CA ALA A 67 4.28 9.14 -8.47
C ALA A 67 3.77 7.90 -9.22
N ALA A 68 3.68 6.77 -8.54
CA ALA A 68 3.15 5.53 -9.12
C ALA A 68 1.68 5.67 -9.50
N TYR A 69 0.88 6.32 -8.66
CA TYR A 69 -0.52 6.56 -8.95
C TYR A 69 -0.72 7.34 -10.25
N LYS A 70 0.15 8.32 -10.51
CA LYS A 70 0.09 9.16 -11.71
C LYS A 70 0.69 8.50 -12.95
N ASN A 71 1.43 7.40 -12.80
CA ASN A 71 2.13 6.76 -13.90
C ASN A 71 1.20 5.80 -14.64
N PRO A 72 0.93 6.02 -15.95
CA PRO A 72 0.03 5.16 -16.72
C PRO A 72 0.51 3.72 -16.88
N LYS A 73 1.80 3.45 -16.63
CA LYS A 73 2.36 2.09 -16.63
C LYS A 73 1.64 1.17 -15.64
N TYR A 74 1.10 1.72 -14.55
CA TYR A 74 0.42 0.96 -13.50
C TYR A 74 -1.11 0.99 -13.64
N ALA A 75 -1.64 1.41 -14.78
CA ALA A 75 -3.08 1.50 -15.02
C ALA A 75 -3.85 0.19 -14.71
N PRO A 76 -3.33 -1.02 -15.03
CA PRO A 76 -4.03 -2.27 -14.74
C PRO A 76 -3.99 -2.68 -13.27
N PHE A 77 -3.25 -1.99 -12.42
CA PHE A 77 -3.13 -2.33 -11.00
C PHE A 77 -4.37 -1.90 -10.23
N LYS A 78 -4.98 -2.86 -9.54
CA LYS A 78 -6.05 -2.62 -8.58
C LYS A 78 -5.44 -2.73 -7.18
N THR A 79 -5.31 -1.60 -6.50
CA THR A 79 -4.40 -1.46 -5.37
C THR A 79 -5.15 -1.16 -4.06
N LEU A 80 -4.74 -1.85 -3.01
CA LEU A 80 -5.08 -1.54 -1.63
C LEU A 80 -3.97 -0.66 -1.05
N PHE A 81 -4.30 0.58 -0.69
CA PHE A 81 -3.36 1.48 -0.05
C PHE A 81 -3.46 1.37 1.47
N LEU A 82 -2.32 1.21 2.13
CA LEU A 82 -2.21 1.18 3.58
C LEU A 82 -1.30 2.31 4.06
N PHE A 83 -1.80 3.06 5.03
CA PHE A 83 -1.08 4.15 5.68
C PHE A 83 -1.01 3.88 7.18
N THR A 84 -0.05 4.49 7.87
CA THR A 84 0.08 4.35 9.32
C THR A 84 -0.58 5.48 10.09
N ASN A 85 -0.85 6.61 9.45
CA ASN A 85 -1.42 7.78 10.11
C ASN A 85 -2.18 8.68 9.12
N PRO A 86 -3.11 9.52 9.62
CA PRO A 86 -3.91 10.41 8.75
C PRO A 86 -3.08 11.46 8.01
N ARG A 87 -1.95 11.88 8.57
CA ARG A 87 -1.10 12.91 7.94
C ARG A 87 -0.53 12.44 6.61
N ASP A 88 -0.14 11.18 6.54
CA ASP A 88 0.38 10.59 5.29
C ASP A 88 -0.72 10.49 4.24
N VAL A 89 -1.96 10.21 4.65
CA VAL A 89 -3.11 10.21 3.73
C VAL A 89 -3.32 11.62 3.16
N VAL A 90 -3.25 12.64 3.99
CA VAL A 90 -3.38 14.04 3.54
C VAL A 90 -2.26 14.39 2.55
N ARG A 91 -1.02 13.99 2.84
CA ARG A 91 0.11 14.19 1.92
C ARG A 91 -0.16 13.55 0.55
N ALA A 92 -0.67 12.33 0.55
CA ALA A 92 -0.98 11.60 -0.68
C ALA A 92 -2.08 12.31 -1.48
N VAL A 93 -3.15 12.74 -0.81
CA VAL A 93 -4.26 13.46 -1.45
C VAL A 93 -3.78 14.80 -2.02
N LYS A 94 -2.98 15.56 -1.29
CA LYS A 94 -2.40 16.82 -1.79
C LYS A 94 -1.46 16.60 -2.96
N GLY A 95 -0.81 15.44 -3.02
CA GLY A 95 0.04 15.05 -4.14
C GLY A 95 -0.70 14.62 -5.40
N GLY A 96 -2.01 14.38 -5.30
CA GLY A 96 -2.84 14.04 -6.46
C GLY A 96 -3.53 12.68 -6.43
N ILE A 97 -3.39 11.93 -5.32
CA ILE A 97 -4.15 10.67 -5.16
C ILE A 97 -5.61 10.95 -4.83
#